data_b4c05655707202c5967743a2e3ccf6b3
#
_entry.id   b4c05655707202c5967743a2e3ccf6b3
#
_cell.length_a   1.000
_cell.length_b   1.000
_cell.length_c   1.000
_cell.angle_alpha   90.00
_cell.angle_beta   90.00
_cell.angle_gamma   90.00
#
_symmetry.space_group_name_H-M   'P 1'
#
loop_
_entity.id
_entity.type
_entity.pdbx_description
1 polymer ?
#
loop_
_entity_poly.entity_id
_entity_poly.type
_entity_poly.pdbx_seq_one_letter_code
_entity_poly.pdbx_strand_id
1 'polypeptide(L)'
;MECFRIDESGYTGFDLLNPEQRFQGAAAIAISDDDAARLIKAHFPRLQAPELKYRALARRPGGRPHLLALLRDLLQGYKCVTHVMDKRFMLVLKFCDYAVEPWYFERGANFYADGQNYAMGSLLTILGPQMLGAEPFEAMLEIGRAHV
;
A
#
# COMPACT_ATOMS: atom_id res chain seq x y z
N MET A 1 7.27 21.94 -13.71
CA MET A 1 7.38 20.51 -13.38
C MET A 1 6.65 20.31 -12.07
N GLU A 2 5.61 19.47 -12.02
CA GLU A 2 4.93 19.18 -10.77
C GLU A 2 5.83 18.26 -9.91
N CYS A 3 6.00 18.58 -8.65
CA CYS A 3 6.73 17.76 -7.69
C CYS A 3 5.73 17.10 -6.74
N PHE A 4 5.77 15.78 -6.65
CA PHE A 4 4.95 15.03 -5.71
C PHE A 4 5.75 14.71 -4.44
N ARG A 5 5.13 14.95 -3.29
CA ARG A 5 5.59 14.45 -2.00
C ARG A 5 4.92 13.11 -1.75
N ILE A 6 5.72 12.11 -1.42
CA ILE A 6 5.24 10.72 -1.25
C ILE A 6 5.57 10.28 0.17
N ASP A 7 4.60 9.64 0.81
CA ASP A 7 4.76 9.00 2.11
C ASP A 7 4.09 7.64 2.12
N GLU A 8 4.55 6.75 2.98
CA GLU A 8 4.08 5.38 3.09
C GLU A 8 3.57 5.04 4.50
N SER A 9 2.70 4.06 4.58
CA SER A 9 2.20 3.51 5.84
C SER A 9 2.08 2.00 5.78
N GLY A 10 2.19 1.33 6.93
CA GLY A 10 2.05 -0.13 7.02
C GLY A 10 3.34 -0.89 6.66
N TYR A 11 4.47 -0.19 6.52
CA TYR A 11 5.77 -0.84 6.35
C TYR A 11 6.15 -1.65 7.60
N THR A 12 6.52 -2.91 7.41
CA THR A 12 6.89 -3.85 8.47
C THR A 12 8.26 -4.51 8.24
N GLY A 13 9.09 -3.91 7.37
CA GLY A 13 10.33 -4.54 6.94
C GLY A 13 10.04 -5.88 6.25
N PHE A 14 10.81 -6.91 6.59
CA PHE A 14 10.64 -8.26 6.04
C PHE A 14 9.46 -9.04 6.61
N ASP A 15 8.76 -8.54 7.64
CA ASP A 15 7.56 -9.17 8.20
C ASP A 15 6.31 -8.79 7.39
N LEU A 16 6.28 -9.25 6.13
CA LEU A 16 5.20 -8.97 5.19
C LEU A 16 3.92 -9.76 5.48
N LEU A 17 4.02 -10.84 6.26
CA LEU A 17 2.88 -11.67 6.68
C LEU A 17 2.28 -11.25 8.01
N ASN A 18 2.71 -10.12 8.59
CA ASN A 18 2.21 -9.60 9.84
C ASN A 18 0.68 -9.39 9.80
N PRO A 19 -0.10 -10.12 10.62
CA PRO A 19 -1.56 -10.06 10.59
C PRO A 19 -2.11 -8.71 11.06
N GLU A 20 -1.36 -7.97 11.90
CA GLU A 20 -1.77 -6.65 12.39
C GLU A 20 -1.53 -5.54 11.37
N GLN A 21 -0.72 -5.81 10.35
CA GLN A 21 -0.32 -4.85 9.30
C GLN A 21 -0.48 -5.47 7.91
N ARG A 22 -1.68 -5.96 7.62
CA ARG A 22 -2.01 -6.63 6.35
C ARG A 22 -1.82 -5.74 5.13
N PHE A 23 -2.11 -4.45 5.27
CA PHE A 23 -2.07 -3.52 4.14
C PHE A 23 -0.86 -2.59 4.23
N GLN A 24 -0.31 -2.27 3.07
CA GLN A 24 0.64 -1.18 2.89
C GLN A 24 0.01 -0.13 1.99
N GLY A 25 0.11 1.12 2.39
CA GLY A 25 -0.38 2.27 1.64
C GLY A 25 0.76 3.18 1.24
N ALA A 26 0.60 3.84 0.11
CA ALA A 26 1.40 4.99 -0.28
C ALA A 26 0.46 6.12 -0.69
N ALA A 27 0.80 7.34 -0.31
CA ALA A 27 0.08 8.54 -0.71
C ALA A 27 1.04 9.53 -1.34
N ALA A 28 0.64 10.12 -2.47
CA ALA A 28 1.40 11.15 -3.16
C ALA A 28 0.53 12.40 -3.30
N ILE A 29 1.12 13.56 -3.06
CA ILE A 29 0.45 14.85 -3.20
C ILE A 29 1.34 15.85 -3.91
N ALA A 30 0.77 16.59 -4.88
CA ALA A 30 1.44 17.70 -5.55
C ALA A 30 1.20 18.98 -4.75
N ILE A 31 2.10 19.30 -3.83
CA ILE A 31 2.01 20.48 -2.95
C ILE A 31 3.39 21.12 -2.76
N SER A 32 3.44 22.45 -2.70
CA SER A 32 4.65 23.18 -2.33
C SER A 32 4.86 23.15 -0.81
N ASP A 33 6.11 23.35 -0.36
CA ASP A 33 6.43 23.41 1.07
C ASP A 33 5.71 24.55 1.76
N ASP A 34 5.57 25.71 1.09
CA ASP A 34 4.89 26.89 1.62
C ASP A 34 3.38 26.64 1.80
N ASP A 35 2.74 26.00 0.82
CA ASP A 35 1.32 25.63 0.93
C ASP A 35 1.09 24.59 2.01
N ALA A 36 1.95 23.58 2.10
CA ALA A 36 1.90 22.58 3.15
C ALA A 36 2.02 23.21 4.53
N ALA A 37 3.01 24.08 4.73
CA ALA A 37 3.22 24.80 5.98
C ALA A 37 2.00 25.68 6.34
N ARG A 38 1.44 26.38 5.35
CA ARG A 38 0.24 27.23 5.52
C ARG A 38 -0.96 26.42 5.96
N LEU A 39 -1.23 25.29 5.28
CA LEU A 39 -2.35 24.40 5.62
C LEU A 39 -2.19 23.77 7.00
N ILE A 40 -0.99 23.26 7.31
CA ILE A 40 -0.70 22.69 8.62
C ILE A 40 -0.94 23.72 9.71
N LYS A 41 -0.44 24.95 9.55
CA LYS A 41 -0.63 26.03 10.52
C LYS A 41 -2.10 26.43 10.67
N ALA A 42 -2.87 26.43 9.58
CA ALA A 42 -4.30 26.75 9.62
C ALA A 42 -5.11 25.72 10.43
N HIS A 43 -4.86 24.45 10.25
CA HIS A 43 -5.59 23.36 10.92
C HIS A 43 -5.02 22.98 12.28
N PHE A 44 -3.71 23.18 12.49
CA PHE A 44 -2.98 22.82 13.72
C PHE A 44 -2.09 23.98 14.21
N PRO A 45 -2.67 25.13 14.59
CA PRO A 45 -1.89 26.34 14.93
C PRO A 45 -0.96 26.16 16.15
N ARG A 46 -1.21 25.17 17.00
CA ARG A 46 -0.43 24.87 18.21
C ARG A 46 0.46 23.62 18.05
N LEU A 47 0.65 23.13 16.81
CA LEU A 47 1.52 21.99 16.57
C LEU A 47 2.97 22.36 16.86
N GLN A 48 3.61 21.61 17.76
CA GLN A 48 5.03 21.73 18.08
C GLN A 48 5.86 20.54 17.57
N ALA A 49 5.17 19.49 17.11
CA ALA A 49 5.84 18.32 16.55
C ALA A 49 6.43 18.63 15.17
N PRO A 50 7.61 18.10 14.83
CA PRO A 50 8.24 18.31 13.53
C PRO A 50 7.47 17.65 12.37
N GLU A 51 6.58 16.69 12.66
CA GLU A 51 5.78 15.98 11.67
C GLU A 51 4.34 15.72 12.16
N LEU A 52 3.43 15.53 11.19
CA LEU A 52 2.03 15.19 11.44
C LEU A 52 1.89 13.65 11.54
N LYS A 53 1.91 13.11 12.77
CA LYS A 53 1.63 11.68 12.98
C LYS A 53 0.13 11.44 13.13
N TYR A 54 -0.50 10.82 12.14
CA TYR A 54 -1.93 10.50 12.14
C TYR A 54 -2.39 9.88 13.46
N ARG A 55 -1.72 8.82 13.95
CA ARG A 55 -2.10 8.14 15.20
C ARG A 55 -2.10 9.08 16.42
N ALA A 56 -1.12 9.98 16.49
CA ALA A 56 -1.02 10.94 17.59
C ALA A 56 -2.13 12.01 17.52
N LEU A 57 -2.43 12.50 16.32
CA LEU A 57 -3.45 13.52 16.10
C LEU A 57 -4.87 12.95 16.23
N ALA A 58 -5.14 11.77 15.70
CA ALA A 58 -6.45 11.13 15.78
C ALA A 58 -6.86 10.74 17.21
N ARG A 59 -5.91 10.47 18.11
CA ARG A 59 -6.15 10.14 19.52
C ARG A 59 -6.36 11.33 20.41
N ARG A 60 -5.98 12.53 19.98
CA ARG A 60 -6.16 13.76 20.79
C ARG A 60 -7.63 14.15 20.81
N PRO A 61 -8.18 14.55 21.97
CA PRO A 61 -9.51 15.16 22.02
C PRO A 61 -9.57 16.35 21.04
N GLY A 62 -10.58 16.36 20.17
CA GLY A 62 -10.73 17.41 19.14
C GLY A 62 -9.77 17.32 17.94
N GLY A 63 -8.79 16.41 17.91
CA GLY A 63 -7.84 16.30 16.79
C GLY A 63 -8.46 15.76 15.50
N ARG A 64 -9.41 14.84 15.62
CA ARG A 64 -10.06 14.21 14.46
C ARG A 64 -10.81 15.20 13.53
N PRO A 65 -11.61 16.16 14.02
CA PRO A 65 -12.22 17.17 13.16
C PRO A 65 -11.19 18.00 12.38
N HIS A 66 -10.10 18.43 13.03
CA HIS A 66 -9.03 19.17 12.35
C HIS A 66 -8.33 18.33 11.29
N LEU A 67 -8.09 17.04 11.55
CA LEU A 67 -7.54 16.12 10.58
C LEU A 67 -8.45 15.95 9.36
N LEU A 68 -9.74 15.76 9.57
CA LEU A 68 -10.71 15.64 8.49
C LEU A 68 -10.83 16.93 7.67
N ALA A 69 -10.76 18.10 8.32
CA ALA A 69 -10.75 19.38 7.63
C ALA A 69 -9.49 19.55 6.77
N LEU A 70 -8.31 19.23 7.32
CA LEU A 70 -7.05 19.24 6.56
C LEU A 70 -7.12 18.30 5.35
N LEU A 71 -7.58 17.05 5.53
CA LEU A 71 -7.70 16.09 4.44
C LEU A 71 -8.67 16.58 3.36
N ARG A 72 -9.78 17.23 3.73
CA ARG A 72 -10.72 17.80 2.78
C ARG A 72 -10.06 18.90 1.95
N ASP A 73 -9.35 19.82 2.58
CA ASP A 73 -8.68 20.91 1.88
C ASP A 73 -7.58 20.38 0.94
N LEU A 74 -6.83 19.35 1.36
CA LEU A 74 -5.84 18.67 0.53
C LEU A 74 -6.49 18.03 -0.71
N LEU A 75 -7.56 17.26 -0.52
CA LEU A 75 -8.24 16.55 -1.60
C LEU A 75 -8.98 17.48 -2.56
N GLN A 76 -9.42 18.66 -2.10
CA GLN A 76 -10.09 19.64 -2.94
C GLN A 76 -9.14 20.59 -3.67
N GLY A 77 -8.00 20.90 -3.04
CA GLY A 77 -7.07 21.92 -3.54
C GLY A 77 -5.87 21.38 -4.30
N TYR A 78 -5.55 20.08 -4.18
CA TYR A 78 -4.30 19.53 -4.70
C TYR A 78 -4.52 18.18 -5.39
N LYS A 79 -3.62 17.84 -6.31
CA LYS A 79 -3.62 16.50 -6.92
C LYS A 79 -3.10 15.50 -5.91
N CYS A 80 -3.93 14.55 -5.54
CA CYS A 80 -3.62 13.47 -4.61
C CYS A 80 -3.79 12.12 -5.31
N VAL A 81 -2.85 11.22 -5.10
CA VAL A 81 -2.93 9.83 -5.54
C VAL A 81 -2.65 8.94 -4.34
N THR A 82 -3.48 7.94 -4.14
CA THR A 82 -3.28 6.94 -3.10
C THR A 82 -3.24 5.56 -3.72
N HIS A 83 -2.38 4.71 -3.20
CA HIS A 83 -2.30 3.29 -3.54
C HIS A 83 -2.36 2.48 -2.26
N VAL A 84 -3.15 1.41 -2.27
CA VAL A 84 -3.24 0.47 -1.13
C VAL A 84 -3.01 -0.93 -1.67
N MET A 85 -2.11 -1.65 -1.05
CA MET A 85 -1.71 -2.99 -1.42
C MET A 85 -1.98 -3.95 -0.26
N ASP A 86 -2.65 -5.07 -0.55
CA ASP A 86 -2.70 -6.23 0.33
C ASP A 86 -1.37 -6.99 0.19
N LYS A 87 -0.60 -7.08 1.27
CA LYS A 87 0.73 -7.71 1.25
C LYS A 87 0.65 -9.20 0.91
N ARG A 88 -0.36 -9.92 1.38
CA ARG A 88 -0.53 -11.33 1.04
C ARG A 88 -0.82 -11.52 -0.44
N PHE A 89 -1.69 -10.67 -1.02
CA PHE A 89 -1.94 -10.70 -2.47
C PHE A 89 -0.67 -10.38 -3.27
N MET A 90 0.12 -9.40 -2.84
CA MET A 90 1.40 -9.09 -3.45
C MET A 90 2.36 -10.30 -3.43
N LEU A 91 2.42 -11.05 -2.32
CA LEU A 91 3.25 -12.24 -2.22
C LEU A 91 2.76 -13.36 -3.14
N VAL A 92 1.44 -13.51 -3.33
CA VAL A 92 0.88 -14.42 -4.36
C VAL A 92 1.31 -14.00 -5.75
N LEU A 93 1.25 -12.70 -6.08
CA LEU A 93 1.73 -12.21 -7.38
C LEU A 93 3.23 -12.46 -7.55
N LYS A 94 4.04 -12.25 -6.50
CA LYS A 94 5.47 -12.57 -6.53
C LYS A 94 5.73 -14.06 -6.76
N PHE A 95 4.99 -14.93 -6.12
CA PHE A 95 5.04 -16.36 -6.42
C PHE A 95 4.71 -16.62 -7.90
N CYS A 96 3.67 -15.99 -8.44
CA CYS A 96 3.33 -16.13 -9.85
C CYS A 96 4.47 -15.66 -10.77
N ASP A 97 5.12 -14.55 -10.45
CA ASP A 97 6.24 -14.00 -11.23
C ASP A 97 7.44 -14.96 -11.28
N TYR A 98 7.74 -15.66 -10.17
CA TYR A 98 8.94 -16.50 -10.07
C TYR A 98 8.70 -17.99 -10.37
N ALA A 99 7.52 -18.49 -10.08
CA ALA A 99 7.22 -19.92 -10.22
C ALA A 99 6.31 -20.24 -11.41
N VAL A 100 5.45 -19.32 -11.84
CA VAL A 100 4.47 -19.56 -12.91
C VAL A 100 4.89 -18.91 -14.23
N GLU A 101 5.32 -17.64 -14.18
CA GLU A 101 5.71 -16.89 -15.38
C GLU A 101 6.78 -17.59 -16.23
N PRO A 102 7.87 -18.17 -15.66
CA PRO A 102 8.90 -18.84 -16.46
C PRO A 102 8.34 -19.98 -17.33
N TRP A 103 7.33 -20.70 -16.84
CA TRP A 103 6.67 -21.75 -17.60
C TRP A 103 5.94 -21.21 -18.86
N TYR A 104 5.31 -20.03 -18.75
CA TYR A 104 4.69 -19.34 -19.89
C TYR A 104 5.75 -18.80 -20.84
N PHE A 105 6.79 -18.18 -20.29
CA PHE A 105 7.89 -17.60 -21.07
C PHE A 105 8.59 -18.63 -21.96
N GLU A 106 8.91 -19.81 -21.44
CA GLU A 106 9.53 -20.92 -22.20
C GLU A 106 8.66 -21.40 -23.37
N ARG A 107 7.35 -21.14 -23.32
CA ARG A 107 6.38 -21.48 -24.36
C ARG A 107 6.03 -20.32 -25.28
N GLY A 108 6.76 -19.21 -25.16
CA GLY A 108 6.55 -18.01 -25.96
C GLY A 108 5.25 -17.27 -25.63
N ALA A 109 4.63 -17.54 -24.49
CA ALA A 109 3.42 -16.86 -24.04
C ALA A 109 3.75 -15.72 -23.06
N ASN A 110 3.08 -14.58 -23.23
CA ASN A 110 3.21 -13.45 -22.31
C ASN A 110 2.21 -13.59 -21.15
N PHE A 111 2.69 -13.97 -19.98
CA PHE A 111 1.87 -14.16 -18.79
C PHE A 111 1.21 -12.87 -18.29
N TYR A 112 1.74 -11.70 -18.67
CA TYR A 112 1.18 -10.41 -18.26
C TYR A 112 0.15 -9.86 -19.24
N ALA A 113 0.01 -10.49 -20.41
CA ALA A 113 -0.99 -10.07 -21.37
C ALA A 113 -2.41 -10.16 -20.78
N ASP A 114 -3.23 -9.16 -21.07
CA ASP A 114 -4.63 -9.11 -20.65
C ASP A 114 -4.88 -9.30 -19.15
N GLY A 115 -3.86 -9.07 -18.31
CA GLY A 115 -3.96 -9.19 -16.86
C GLY A 115 -4.02 -10.62 -16.33
N GLN A 116 -3.50 -11.60 -17.08
CA GLN A 116 -3.51 -13.01 -16.66
C GLN A 116 -2.82 -13.26 -15.33
N ASN A 117 -1.73 -12.53 -15.03
CA ASN A 117 -1.04 -12.57 -13.74
C ASN A 117 -1.96 -12.17 -12.59
N TYR A 118 -2.77 -11.12 -12.76
CA TYR A 118 -3.74 -10.69 -11.75
C TYR A 118 -4.90 -11.68 -11.62
N ALA A 119 -5.36 -12.25 -12.73
CA ALA A 119 -6.41 -13.28 -12.72
C ALA A 119 -5.93 -14.53 -11.97
N MET A 120 -4.72 -15.01 -12.25
CA MET A 120 -4.10 -16.14 -11.56
C MET A 120 -3.87 -15.82 -10.07
N GLY A 121 -3.32 -14.66 -9.75
CA GLY A 121 -3.11 -14.23 -8.38
C GLY A 121 -4.41 -14.13 -7.59
N SER A 122 -5.47 -13.63 -8.20
CA SER A 122 -6.80 -13.55 -7.58
C SER A 122 -7.38 -14.95 -7.34
N LEU A 123 -7.28 -15.84 -8.32
CA LEU A 123 -7.72 -17.22 -8.21
C LEU A 123 -7.00 -17.94 -7.06
N LEU A 124 -5.67 -17.86 -7.03
CA LEU A 124 -4.86 -18.46 -5.97
C LEU A 124 -5.16 -17.87 -4.59
N THR A 125 -5.40 -16.56 -4.51
CA THR A 125 -5.73 -15.89 -3.24
C THR A 125 -7.07 -16.38 -2.68
N ILE A 126 -8.07 -16.59 -3.54
CA ILE A 126 -9.43 -16.98 -3.13
C ILE A 126 -9.53 -18.49 -2.90
N LEU A 127 -9.04 -19.29 -3.82
CA LEU A 127 -9.22 -20.74 -3.83
C LEU A 127 -7.99 -21.51 -3.31
N GLY A 128 -6.80 -20.88 -3.33
CA GLY A 128 -5.55 -21.56 -2.95
C GLY A 128 -5.59 -22.24 -1.59
N PRO A 129 -6.07 -21.58 -0.50
CA PRO A 129 -6.18 -22.23 0.80
C PRO A 129 -7.09 -23.48 0.81
N GLN A 130 -8.12 -23.48 -0.04
CA GLN A 130 -9.07 -24.60 -0.14
C GLN A 130 -8.54 -25.73 -1.02
N MET A 131 -7.88 -25.38 -2.12
CA MET A 131 -7.37 -26.35 -3.11
C MET A 131 -6.06 -27.01 -2.67
N LEU A 132 -5.17 -26.23 -2.08
CA LEU A 132 -3.83 -26.67 -1.70
C LEU A 132 -3.77 -27.13 -0.23
N GLY A 133 -4.69 -26.64 0.60
CA GLY A 133 -4.61 -26.71 2.04
C GLY A 133 -3.84 -25.51 2.64
N ALA A 134 -4.04 -25.28 3.93
CA ALA A 134 -3.49 -24.08 4.60
C ALA A 134 -1.95 -24.07 4.61
N GLU A 135 -1.33 -25.20 4.96
CA GLU A 135 0.14 -25.30 5.08
C GLU A 135 0.87 -25.12 3.74
N PRO A 136 0.51 -25.80 2.63
CA PRO A 136 1.13 -25.55 1.33
C PRO A 136 0.87 -24.12 0.81
N PHE A 137 -0.30 -23.54 1.11
CA PHE A 137 -0.60 -22.16 0.71
C PHE A 137 0.30 -21.16 1.46
N GLU A 138 0.51 -21.32 2.76
CA GLU A 138 1.45 -20.47 3.51
C GLU A 138 2.89 -20.67 3.00
N ALA A 139 3.31 -21.90 2.70
CA ALA A 139 4.62 -22.15 2.08
C ALA A 139 4.80 -21.44 0.74
N MET A 140 3.74 -21.38 -0.09
CA MET A 140 3.73 -20.61 -1.33
C MET A 140 3.97 -19.11 -1.10
N LEU A 141 3.34 -18.54 -0.06
CA LEU A 141 3.55 -17.13 0.30
C LEU A 141 5.00 -16.86 0.75
N GLU A 142 5.62 -17.81 1.46
CA GLU A 142 7.03 -17.72 1.85
C GLU A 142 7.98 -17.72 0.64
N ILE A 143 7.67 -18.49 -0.42
CA ILE A 143 8.41 -18.41 -1.68
C ILE A 143 8.28 -17.01 -2.27
N GLY A 144 7.07 -16.44 -2.34
CA GLY A 144 6.86 -15.07 -2.79
C GLY A 144 7.65 -14.05 -1.95
N ARG A 145 7.71 -14.24 -0.62
CA ARG A 145 8.45 -13.37 0.30
C ARG A 145 9.96 -13.40 0.07
N ALA A 146 10.51 -14.54 -0.29
CA ALA A 146 11.95 -14.68 -0.55
C ALA A 146 12.44 -13.86 -1.75
N HIS A 147 11.52 -13.32 -2.55
CA HIS A 147 11.80 -12.58 -3.79
C HIS A 147 11.35 -11.09 -3.73
N VAL A 148 11.18 -10.53 -2.54
CA VAL A 148 10.81 -9.11 -2.32
C VAL A 148 11.99 -8.28 -1.85
#